data_4759c150ac825d91433ae109cc18fa31
#
_entry.id   4759c150ac825d91433ae109cc18fa31
#
_cell.length_a   1.000
_cell.length_b   1.000
_cell.length_c   1.000
_cell.angle_alpha   90.00
_cell.angle_beta   90.00
_cell.angle_gamma   90.00
#
_symmetry.space_group_name_H-M   'P 1'
#
loop_
_entity.id
_entity.type
_entity.pdbx_description
1 polymer ?
#
loop_
_entity_poly.entity_id
_entity_poly.type
_entity_poly.pdbx_seq_one_letter_code
_entity_poly.pdbx_strand_id
1 'polypeptide(L)'
;MKDRGFTIIELIIAMFIVSVLLVLTAMSFDRILFGVRSETSSAEGGIERLVGLQLLRLDLEHLGFGIARDTADPPVAWTEGAGPANRLLTLRSTLNNSNPGTIGWFLYDCTAGGSYTARQVASGGTGLNNTIVVLDQNRAFVENNNRATGNCPAGIQVLTGYPYDGTVANGCSTSAQWCNQTTYRLSVGQDLSTCAPGTRNLLRAVGASAGNPVLNCVADFKVRFDLDSDENGTVETNNTTALPATTADIIDQVRNVDVYILVQVGLRRIEASGSDRALFSGTTTLDGIAFDTAGIPDFNNYQWKTMKLSGKPMGWQ
;
A
#
# COMPACT_ATOMS: atom_id res chain seq x y z
N MET A 1 13.60 54.30 -60.45
CA MET A 1 13.01 53.08 -59.91
C MET A 1 11.51 53.29 -59.91
N LYS A 2 10.71 52.44 -60.59
CA LYS A 2 9.26 52.56 -60.59
C LYS A 2 8.76 51.85 -59.36
N ASP A 3 8.31 52.58 -58.36
CA ASP A 3 7.64 52.03 -57.18
C ASP A 3 6.30 51.42 -57.64
N ARG A 4 6.25 50.07 -57.63
CA ARG A 4 5.02 49.36 -57.87
C ARG A 4 4.29 49.28 -56.54
N GLY A 5 3.19 50.02 -56.40
CA GLY A 5 2.30 49.93 -55.26
C GLY A 5 1.59 48.59 -55.20
N PHE A 6 1.35 48.07 -54.00
CA PHE A 6 0.56 46.83 -53.79
C PHE A 6 -0.88 47.03 -54.24
N THR A 7 -1.42 46.06 -54.92
CA THR A 7 -2.85 46.05 -55.28
C THR A 7 -3.70 45.58 -54.06
N ILE A 8 -4.94 46.08 -53.98
CA ILE A 8 -5.86 45.69 -52.91
C ILE A 8 -6.11 44.18 -52.92
N ILE A 9 -6.10 43.53 -54.08
CA ILE A 9 -6.28 42.07 -54.20
C ILE A 9 -5.13 41.29 -53.60
N GLU A 10 -3.88 41.75 -53.76
CA GLU A 10 -2.69 41.13 -53.14
C GLU A 10 -2.74 41.23 -51.65
N LEU A 11 -3.24 42.35 -51.08
CA LEU A 11 -3.42 42.51 -49.64
C LEU A 11 -4.46 41.52 -49.09
N ILE A 12 -5.60 41.35 -49.77
CA ILE A 12 -6.66 40.44 -49.36
C ILE A 12 -6.17 38.98 -49.40
N ILE A 13 -5.46 38.59 -50.45
CA ILE A 13 -4.92 37.24 -50.57
C ILE A 13 -3.87 36.97 -49.45
N ALA A 14 -3.00 37.95 -49.17
CA ALA A 14 -2.02 37.84 -48.12
C ALA A 14 -2.66 37.67 -46.72
N MET A 15 -3.70 38.48 -46.41
CA MET A 15 -4.44 38.38 -45.17
C MET A 15 -5.17 37.04 -45.03
N PHE A 16 -5.72 36.52 -46.12
CA PHE A 16 -6.36 35.18 -46.12
C PHE A 16 -5.35 34.06 -45.83
N ILE A 17 -4.20 34.06 -46.48
CA ILE A 17 -3.14 33.04 -46.24
C ILE A 17 -2.64 33.13 -44.81
N VAL A 18 -2.39 34.34 -44.27
CA VAL A 18 -1.98 34.52 -42.88
C VAL A 18 -3.02 34.02 -41.89
N SER A 19 -4.31 34.29 -42.14
CA SER A 19 -5.40 33.79 -41.25
C SER A 19 -5.48 32.28 -41.24
N VAL A 20 -5.35 31.60 -42.39
CA VAL A 20 -5.31 30.16 -42.46
C VAL A 20 -4.10 29.57 -41.72
N LEU A 21 -2.92 30.15 -41.89
CA LEU A 21 -1.72 29.74 -41.17
C LEU A 21 -1.86 29.90 -39.65
N LEU A 22 -2.45 30.98 -39.19
CA LEU A 22 -2.71 31.21 -37.75
C LEU A 22 -3.64 30.16 -37.17
N VAL A 23 -4.74 29.80 -37.86
CA VAL A 23 -5.66 28.74 -37.44
C VAL A 23 -4.96 27.40 -37.36
N LEU A 24 -4.19 27.02 -38.37
CA LEU A 24 -3.45 25.76 -38.39
C LEU A 24 -2.39 25.70 -37.27
N THR A 25 -1.72 26.82 -36.99
CA THR A 25 -0.72 26.93 -35.93
C THR A 25 -1.40 26.78 -34.57
N ALA A 26 -2.52 27.48 -34.33
CA ALA A 26 -3.29 27.37 -33.09
C ALA A 26 -3.74 25.93 -32.82
N MET A 27 -4.31 25.26 -33.84
CA MET A 27 -4.73 23.85 -33.71
C MET A 27 -3.56 22.89 -33.41
N SER A 28 -2.39 23.15 -33.97
CA SER A 28 -1.19 22.36 -33.71
C SER A 28 -0.68 22.60 -32.28
N PHE A 29 -0.71 23.83 -31.82
CA PHE A 29 -0.29 24.22 -30.48
C PHE A 29 -1.19 23.61 -29.41
N ASP A 30 -2.50 23.61 -29.59
CA ASP A 30 -3.45 22.97 -28.69
C ASP A 30 -3.19 21.46 -28.54
N ARG A 31 -2.87 20.78 -29.64
CA ARG A 31 -2.51 19.35 -29.62
C ARG A 31 -1.24 19.06 -28.85
N ILE A 32 -0.22 19.89 -29.03
CA ILE A 32 1.07 19.76 -28.33
C ILE A 32 0.88 20.05 -26.84
N LEU A 33 0.18 21.13 -26.46
CA LEU A 33 -0.07 21.46 -25.07
C LEU A 33 -0.87 20.38 -24.35
N PHE A 34 -1.87 19.79 -25.04
CA PHE A 34 -2.64 18.68 -24.47
C PHE A 34 -1.79 17.42 -24.29
N GLY A 35 -0.92 17.12 -25.25
CA GLY A 35 0.04 16.01 -25.16
C GLY A 35 0.98 16.17 -23.96
N VAL A 36 1.62 17.34 -23.83
CA VAL A 36 2.54 17.65 -22.74
C VAL A 36 1.86 17.57 -21.38
N ARG A 37 0.67 18.16 -21.24
CA ARG A 37 -0.10 18.06 -19.98
C ARG A 37 -0.46 16.62 -19.61
N SER A 38 -0.84 15.81 -20.59
CA SER A 38 -1.15 14.40 -20.37
C SER A 38 0.09 13.60 -19.95
N GLU A 39 1.25 13.87 -20.55
CA GLU A 39 2.49 13.18 -20.20
C GLU A 39 3.02 13.61 -18.84
N THR A 40 2.98 14.89 -18.49
CA THR A 40 3.41 15.41 -17.20
C THR A 40 2.54 14.85 -16.08
N SER A 41 1.23 14.87 -16.23
CA SER A 41 0.30 14.28 -15.25
C SER A 41 0.49 12.77 -15.09
N SER A 42 0.79 12.05 -16.18
CA SER A 42 1.12 10.62 -16.11
C SER A 42 2.45 10.34 -15.41
N ALA A 43 3.45 11.20 -15.60
CA ALA A 43 4.76 11.05 -14.97
C ALA A 43 4.71 11.35 -13.46
N GLU A 44 4.06 12.43 -13.05
CA GLU A 44 3.87 12.77 -11.63
C GLU A 44 3.08 11.67 -10.90
N GLY A 45 1.95 11.24 -11.44
CA GLY A 45 1.18 10.13 -10.89
C GLY A 45 1.94 8.79 -10.91
N GLY A 46 2.95 8.64 -11.78
CA GLY A 46 3.84 7.49 -11.81
C GLY A 46 4.77 7.42 -10.61
N ILE A 47 5.36 8.54 -10.21
CA ILE A 47 6.28 8.62 -9.07
C ILE A 47 5.52 8.38 -7.75
N GLU A 48 4.39 9.03 -7.55
CA GLU A 48 3.55 8.82 -6.36
C GLU A 48 3.15 7.36 -6.20
N ARG A 49 2.75 6.71 -7.31
CA ARG A 49 2.41 5.29 -7.33
C ARG A 49 3.58 4.40 -6.94
N LEU A 50 4.79 4.67 -7.44
CA LEU A 50 5.97 3.90 -7.09
C LEU A 50 6.29 3.97 -5.60
N VAL A 51 6.21 5.15 -5.00
CA VAL A 51 6.45 5.33 -3.56
C VAL A 51 5.38 4.62 -2.74
N GLY A 52 4.10 4.77 -3.08
CA GLY A 52 3.00 4.13 -2.37
C GLY A 52 3.06 2.60 -2.45
N LEU A 53 3.37 2.05 -3.62
CA LEU A 53 3.54 0.62 -3.81
C LEU A 53 4.77 0.07 -3.07
N GLN A 54 5.86 0.84 -3.02
CA GLN A 54 7.05 0.45 -2.26
C GLN A 54 6.78 0.42 -0.75
N LEU A 55 5.98 1.36 -0.22
CA LEU A 55 5.56 1.33 1.18
C LEU A 55 4.71 0.10 1.48
N LEU A 56 3.74 -0.22 0.63
CA LEU A 56 2.92 -1.42 0.79
C LEU A 56 3.79 -2.69 0.74
N ARG A 57 4.74 -2.74 -0.18
CA ARG A 57 5.67 -3.86 -0.28
C ARG A 57 6.50 -4.04 0.99
N LEU A 58 7.07 -2.95 1.53
CA LEU A 58 7.83 -2.98 2.77
C LEU A 58 6.97 -3.45 3.95
N ASP A 59 5.73 -3.00 4.06
CA ASP A 59 4.83 -3.43 5.13
C ASP A 59 4.49 -4.94 5.00
N LEU A 60 4.37 -5.46 3.77
CA LEU A 60 4.17 -6.89 3.53
C LEU A 60 5.43 -7.71 3.86
N GLU A 61 6.62 -7.23 3.50
CA GLU A 61 7.88 -7.89 3.82
C GLU A 61 8.16 -7.93 5.33
N HIS A 62 7.78 -6.88 6.06
CA HIS A 62 7.94 -6.81 7.51
C HIS A 62 6.80 -7.47 8.29
N LEU A 63 5.80 -7.99 7.61
CA LEU A 63 4.64 -8.60 8.21
C LEU A 63 5.03 -9.69 9.23
N GLY A 64 4.43 -9.62 10.41
CA GLY A 64 4.63 -10.59 11.48
C GLY A 64 5.98 -10.52 12.20
N PHE A 65 6.84 -9.57 11.84
CA PHE A 65 8.13 -9.43 12.52
C PHE A 65 7.90 -9.08 14.00
N GLY A 66 8.48 -9.90 14.89
CA GLY A 66 8.34 -9.73 16.33
C GLY A 66 6.96 -10.08 16.90
N ILE A 67 6.04 -10.62 16.11
CA ILE A 67 4.74 -11.08 16.57
C ILE A 67 4.86 -12.51 17.10
N ALA A 68 4.38 -12.74 18.31
CA ALA A 68 4.40 -14.05 18.93
C ALA A 68 3.31 -14.96 18.35
N ARG A 69 3.56 -16.28 18.42
CA ARG A 69 2.66 -17.31 17.90
C ARG A 69 1.39 -17.51 18.74
N ASP A 70 1.48 -17.19 20.02
CA ASP A 70 0.43 -17.40 21.05
C ASP A 70 -0.44 -16.16 21.29
N THR A 71 -0.31 -15.15 20.44
CA THR A 71 -1.14 -13.93 20.55
C THR A 71 -2.53 -14.13 19.95
N ALA A 72 -3.50 -13.42 20.52
CA ALA A 72 -4.85 -13.37 19.97
C ALA A 72 -4.95 -12.48 18.72
N ASP A 73 -4.01 -11.57 18.50
CA ASP A 73 -4.01 -10.64 17.38
C ASP A 73 -3.08 -11.14 16.27
N PRO A 74 -3.63 -11.70 15.19
CA PRO A 74 -2.81 -12.30 14.13
C PRO A 74 -2.00 -11.22 13.37
N PRO A 75 -0.84 -11.59 12.79
CA PRO A 75 0.00 -10.67 12.03
C PRO A 75 -0.69 -10.10 10.79
N VAL A 76 -1.62 -10.84 10.20
CA VAL A 76 -2.43 -10.38 9.08
C VAL A 76 -3.90 -10.70 9.30
N ALA A 77 -4.75 -9.77 8.88
CA ALA A 77 -6.18 -9.99 8.78
C ALA A 77 -6.72 -9.33 7.50
N TRP A 78 -7.68 -9.98 6.87
CA TRP A 78 -8.33 -9.48 5.66
C TRP A 78 -9.84 -9.52 5.79
N THR A 79 -10.49 -8.42 5.42
CA THR A 79 -11.92 -8.33 5.27
C THR A 79 -12.24 -7.94 3.83
N GLU A 80 -12.86 -8.84 3.08
CA GLU A 80 -13.25 -8.55 1.69
C GLU A 80 -14.43 -7.57 1.62
N GLY A 81 -15.38 -7.68 2.56
CA GLY A 81 -16.57 -6.85 2.63
C GLY A 81 -17.50 -7.01 1.41
N ALA A 82 -18.62 -6.29 1.44
CA ALA A 82 -19.62 -6.33 0.37
C ALA A 82 -19.25 -5.48 -0.86
N GLY A 83 -18.17 -4.72 -0.80
CA GLY A 83 -17.71 -3.87 -1.90
C GLY A 83 -16.41 -3.14 -1.57
N PRO A 84 -15.84 -2.38 -2.52
CA PRO A 84 -14.53 -1.77 -2.38
C PRO A 84 -14.35 -0.91 -1.12
N ALA A 85 -15.39 -0.20 -0.71
CA ALA A 85 -15.36 0.67 0.47
C ALA A 85 -15.20 -0.07 1.81
N ASN A 86 -15.56 -1.35 1.85
CA ASN A 86 -15.56 -2.17 3.07
C ASN A 86 -14.34 -3.08 3.18
N ARG A 87 -13.42 -2.97 2.23
CA ARG A 87 -12.21 -3.79 2.23
C ARG A 87 -11.18 -3.23 3.20
N LEU A 88 -10.64 -4.13 4.02
CA LEU A 88 -9.67 -3.79 5.03
C LEU A 88 -8.59 -4.86 5.11
N LEU A 89 -7.36 -4.46 4.83
CA LEU A 89 -6.16 -5.25 5.12
C LEU A 89 -5.51 -4.70 6.37
N THR A 90 -5.31 -5.56 7.35
CA THR A 90 -4.59 -5.25 8.59
C THR A 90 -3.29 -6.03 8.62
N LEU A 91 -2.20 -5.34 8.81
CA LEU A 91 -0.84 -5.88 8.94
C LEU A 91 -0.30 -5.51 10.32
N ARG A 92 0.32 -6.45 11.01
CA ARG A 92 0.93 -6.20 12.32
C ARG A 92 2.40 -6.60 12.32
N SER A 93 3.21 -5.72 12.91
CA SER A 93 4.65 -5.91 13.02
C SER A 93 5.17 -5.04 14.16
N THR A 94 6.19 -5.49 14.86
CA THR A 94 6.93 -4.65 15.80
C THR A 94 7.94 -3.75 15.09
N LEU A 95 8.17 -3.99 13.82
CA LEU A 95 9.01 -3.15 12.97
C LEU A 95 8.12 -2.25 12.12
N ASN A 96 8.15 -0.95 12.41
CA ASN A 96 7.40 0.04 11.66
C ASN A 96 8.31 1.19 11.25
N ASN A 97 8.56 1.33 9.97
CA ASN A 97 9.43 2.37 9.41
C ASN A 97 8.91 3.80 9.60
N SER A 98 7.65 3.98 9.95
CA SER A 98 7.05 5.28 10.18
C SER A 98 7.06 5.71 11.65
N ASN A 99 7.45 4.83 12.57
CA ASN A 99 7.55 5.15 13.99
C ASN A 99 8.98 4.93 14.49
N PRO A 100 9.77 6.00 14.70
CA PRO A 100 11.15 5.89 15.17
C PRO A 100 11.28 5.20 16.54
N GLY A 101 10.23 5.17 17.34
CA GLY A 101 10.21 4.50 18.64
C GLY A 101 10.19 2.97 18.57
N THR A 102 9.88 2.40 17.40
CA THR A 102 9.75 0.94 17.21
C THR A 102 10.82 0.33 16.32
N ILE A 103 11.79 1.13 15.87
CA ILE A 103 12.90 0.65 15.04
C ILE A 103 13.95 -0.01 15.92
N GLY A 104 14.37 -1.21 15.55
CA GLY A 104 15.46 -1.92 16.21
C GLY A 104 15.05 -3.15 17.00
N TRP A 105 15.98 -3.74 17.68
CA TRP A 105 15.79 -4.92 18.51
C TRP A 105 16.91 -5.04 19.55
N PHE A 106 16.64 -5.81 20.61
CA PHE A 106 17.53 -6.02 21.72
C PHE A 106 17.73 -7.52 21.98
N LEU A 107 18.91 -7.87 22.44
CA LEU A 107 19.14 -9.16 23.07
C LEU A 107 19.21 -8.96 24.58
N TYR A 108 18.58 -9.85 25.30
CA TYR A 108 18.66 -9.96 26.75
C TYR A 108 19.41 -11.22 27.12
N ASP A 109 20.44 -11.06 27.93
CA ASP A 109 21.21 -12.16 28.49
C ASP A 109 20.68 -12.54 29.85
N CYS A 110 20.23 -13.77 30.00
CA CYS A 110 19.67 -14.38 31.21
C CYS A 110 20.63 -15.38 31.89
N THR A 111 21.83 -15.50 31.43
CA THR A 111 22.77 -16.53 31.90
C THR A 111 23.11 -16.40 33.38
N ALA A 112 23.04 -15.21 33.97
CA ALA A 112 23.34 -14.95 35.38
C ALA A 112 22.19 -15.28 36.36
N GLY A 113 21.00 -15.59 35.84
CA GLY A 113 19.79 -15.86 36.64
C GLY A 113 19.23 -14.62 37.32
N GLY A 114 17.89 -14.51 37.40
CA GLY A 114 17.16 -13.46 38.10
C GLY A 114 16.83 -12.22 37.28
N SER A 115 17.78 -11.47 36.80
CA SER A 115 17.50 -10.30 35.94
C SER A 115 18.20 -10.44 34.61
N TYR A 116 17.59 -9.94 33.54
CA TYR A 116 18.27 -9.91 32.26
C TYR A 116 19.05 -8.61 32.05
N THR A 117 20.19 -8.73 31.41
CA THR A 117 20.98 -7.61 30.97
C THR A 117 20.68 -7.35 29.50
N ALA A 118 20.14 -6.18 29.19
CA ALA A 118 19.87 -5.81 27.83
C ALA A 118 21.12 -5.37 27.10
N ARG A 119 21.29 -5.91 25.89
CA ARG A 119 22.29 -5.47 24.94
C ARG A 119 21.62 -4.99 23.69
N GLN A 120 21.70 -3.71 23.39
CA GLN A 120 21.19 -3.18 22.15
C GLN A 120 22.03 -3.69 20.98
N VAL A 121 21.38 -4.28 19.97
CA VAL A 121 22.04 -4.85 18.79
C VAL A 121 21.76 -4.03 17.54
N ALA A 122 20.60 -3.34 17.49
CA ALA A 122 20.27 -2.42 16.41
C ALA A 122 19.70 -1.12 16.98
N SER A 123 19.94 -0.01 16.29
CA SER A 123 19.53 1.31 16.73
C SER A 123 18.01 1.47 16.74
N GLY A 124 17.45 1.74 17.88
CA GLY A 124 16.07 2.15 18.05
C GLY A 124 15.95 3.02 19.29
N GLY A 125 15.14 4.04 19.22
CA GLY A 125 15.23 5.21 20.09
C GLY A 125 14.57 5.15 21.44
N THR A 126 13.98 4.07 21.90
CA THR A 126 13.27 4.07 23.20
C THR A 126 14.09 3.37 24.26
N GLY A 127 14.15 4.04 25.43
CA GLY A 127 14.83 3.48 26.60
C GLY A 127 14.27 2.11 26.97
N LEU A 128 15.14 1.26 27.47
CA LEU A 128 14.95 -0.14 27.79
C LEU A 128 13.75 -0.48 28.70
N ASN A 129 13.15 0.50 29.37
CA ASN A 129 12.34 0.21 30.53
C ASN A 129 10.82 0.20 30.32
N ASN A 130 10.27 0.62 29.18
CA ASN A 130 8.82 0.79 29.10
C ASN A 130 8.10 0.24 27.86
N THR A 131 8.80 -0.24 26.84
CA THR A 131 8.12 -0.52 25.57
C THR A 131 8.78 -1.65 24.79
N ILE A 132 9.03 -2.78 25.41
CA ILE A 132 9.69 -3.91 24.78
C ILE A 132 8.82 -5.15 24.85
N VAL A 133 8.55 -5.71 23.70
CA VAL A 133 7.98 -7.05 23.57
C VAL A 133 9.12 -8.04 23.65
N VAL A 134 9.02 -9.03 24.51
CA VAL A 134 10.05 -10.06 24.71
C VAL A 134 9.52 -11.37 24.18
N LEU A 135 10.30 -12.01 23.31
CA LEU A 135 10.00 -13.30 22.71
C LEU A 135 11.13 -14.28 23.04
N ASP A 136 10.76 -15.50 23.33
CA ASP A 136 11.72 -16.58 23.47
C ASP A 136 12.19 -17.13 22.11
N GLN A 137 13.04 -18.13 22.13
CA GLN A 137 13.55 -18.78 20.92
C GLN A 137 12.46 -19.46 20.06
N ASN A 138 11.30 -19.76 20.65
CA ASN A 138 10.14 -20.34 19.96
C ASN A 138 9.15 -19.28 19.49
N ARG A 139 9.50 -18.00 19.64
CA ARG A 139 8.66 -16.85 19.31
C ARG A 139 7.37 -16.74 20.16
N ALA A 140 7.36 -17.40 21.33
CA ALA A 140 6.29 -17.21 22.31
C ALA A 140 6.59 -16.02 23.23
N PHE A 141 5.55 -15.42 23.77
CA PHE A 141 5.74 -14.40 24.80
C PHE A 141 6.19 -15.01 26.10
N VAL A 142 7.18 -14.40 26.73
CA VAL A 142 7.77 -14.92 27.98
C VAL A 142 7.22 -14.27 29.24
N GLU A 143 6.46 -13.19 29.11
CA GLU A 143 5.93 -12.45 30.25
C GLU A 143 4.47 -12.05 30.06
N ASN A 144 3.75 -11.92 31.17
CA ASN A 144 2.41 -11.36 31.17
C ASN A 144 2.42 -9.95 30.55
N ASN A 145 1.49 -9.69 29.66
CA ASN A 145 1.40 -8.47 28.86
C ASN A 145 2.57 -8.25 27.89
N ASN A 146 3.38 -9.27 27.65
CA ASN A 146 4.42 -9.27 26.61
C ASN A 146 5.44 -8.13 26.75
N ARG A 147 5.74 -7.73 27.96
CA ARG A 147 6.68 -6.65 28.27
C ARG A 147 7.83 -7.17 29.13
N ALA A 148 9.00 -6.62 28.89
CA ALA A 148 10.16 -6.90 29.73
C ALA A 148 9.96 -6.33 31.13
N THR A 149 9.91 -7.17 32.14
CA THR A 149 9.81 -6.75 33.56
C THR A 149 11.17 -6.66 34.25
N GLY A 150 12.22 -7.12 33.61
CA GLY A 150 13.57 -7.17 34.17
C GLY A 150 13.93 -8.52 34.80
N ASN A 151 13.03 -9.49 34.79
CA ASN A 151 13.26 -10.82 35.33
C ASN A 151 13.39 -11.87 34.20
N CYS A 152 14.37 -12.73 34.33
CA CYS A 152 14.55 -13.84 33.39
C CYS A 152 13.59 -14.99 33.72
N PRO A 153 12.85 -15.52 32.75
CA PRO A 153 12.09 -16.74 32.93
C PRO A 153 13.00 -17.94 33.21
N ALA A 154 12.55 -18.89 33.99
CA ALA A 154 13.34 -20.08 34.35
C ALA A 154 13.68 -20.88 33.06
N GLY A 155 14.97 -21.22 32.95
CA GLY A 155 15.46 -22.05 31.85
C GLY A 155 15.75 -21.30 30.53
N ILE A 156 15.46 -20.01 30.45
CA ILE A 156 15.77 -19.18 29.28
C ILE A 156 17.15 -18.53 29.48
N GLN A 157 18.00 -18.64 28.48
CA GLN A 157 19.33 -18.03 28.48
C GLN A 157 19.39 -16.73 27.72
N VAL A 158 18.66 -16.60 26.62
CA VAL A 158 18.64 -15.44 25.75
C VAL A 158 17.22 -15.15 25.32
N LEU A 159 16.84 -13.88 25.38
CA LEU A 159 15.56 -13.38 24.89
C LEU A 159 15.79 -12.34 23.81
N THR A 160 14.86 -12.24 22.89
CA THR A 160 14.83 -11.15 21.89
C THR A 160 13.71 -10.19 22.24
N GLY A 161 14.04 -8.91 22.38
CA GLY A 161 13.08 -7.85 22.62
C GLY A 161 12.95 -6.92 21.43
N TYR A 162 11.73 -6.48 21.15
CA TYR A 162 11.42 -5.51 20.10
C TYR A 162 10.81 -4.27 20.75
N PRO A 163 11.29 -3.05 20.40
CA PRO A 163 10.68 -1.85 20.90
C PRO A 163 9.26 -1.70 20.35
N TYR A 164 8.33 -1.27 21.18
CA TYR A 164 7.00 -0.91 20.73
C TYR A 164 6.58 0.38 21.44
N ASP A 165 5.75 1.16 20.79
CA ASP A 165 5.15 2.31 21.40
C ASP A 165 3.90 1.87 22.15
N GLY A 166 3.92 2.03 23.46
CA GLY A 166 2.85 1.61 24.36
C GLY A 166 1.58 2.45 24.26
N THR A 167 1.50 3.38 23.31
CA THR A 167 0.27 4.14 23.08
C THR A 167 -0.68 3.36 22.17
N VAL A 168 -1.95 3.32 22.52
CA VAL A 168 -3.03 2.72 21.69
C VAL A 168 -3.03 3.27 20.29
N ALA A 169 -2.53 4.49 20.10
CA ALA A 169 -2.40 5.15 18.81
C ALA A 169 -1.50 4.41 17.80
N ASN A 170 -0.61 3.53 18.26
CA ASN A 170 0.30 2.79 17.38
C ASN A 170 -0.23 1.45 16.90
N GLY A 171 -1.47 1.15 17.19
CA GLY A 171 -2.23 0.29 16.38
C GLY A 171 -2.24 -1.18 16.70
N CYS A 172 -1.90 -1.55 17.89
CA CYS A 172 -2.32 -2.84 18.40
C CYS A 172 -3.65 -2.69 19.11
N SER A 173 -4.40 -3.77 19.26
CA SER A 173 -5.63 -3.76 20.02
C SER A 173 -5.35 -3.35 21.47
N THR A 174 -6.33 -2.80 22.15
CA THR A 174 -6.21 -2.37 23.55
C THR A 174 -5.79 -3.50 24.48
N SER A 175 -6.02 -4.74 24.10
CA SER A 175 -5.63 -5.93 24.86
C SER A 175 -4.19 -6.35 24.59
N ALA A 176 -3.63 -6.02 23.44
CA ALA A 176 -2.33 -6.51 23.02
C ALA A 176 -1.22 -5.47 23.05
N GLN A 177 -1.45 -4.21 22.92
CA GLN A 177 -0.53 -3.03 22.98
C GLN A 177 0.99 -3.24 22.70
N TRP A 178 1.36 -4.34 22.12
CA TRP A 178 2.72 -4.85 21.97
C TRP A 178 3.17 -5.00 20.52
N CYS A 179 2.31 -4.66 19.56
CA CYS A 179 2.64 -4.66 18.14
C CYS A 179 2.17 -3.39 17.46
N ASN A 180 2.81 -3.03 16.39
CA ASN A 180 2.35 -1.96 15.52
C ASN A 180 1.37 -2.49 14.49
N GLN A 181 0.31 -1.74 14.25
CA GLN A 181 -0.68 -2.07 13.26
C GLN A 181 -0.67 -1.05 12.13
N THR A 182 -0.62 -1.56 10.93
CA THR A 182 -0.83 -0.77 9.71
C THR A 182 -2.08 -1.30 9.02
N THR A 183 -2.97 -0.42 8.62
CA THR A 183 -4.18 -0.79 7.88
C THR A 183 -4.20 -0.16 6.50
N TYR A 184 -4.65 -0.93 5.53
CA TYR A 184 -4.91 -0.48 4.17
C TYR A 184 -6.40 -0.58 3.88
N ARG A 185 -6.98 0.52 3.44
CA ARG A 185 -8.40 0.61 3.09
C ARG A 185 -8.62 1.67 2.03
N LEU A 186 -9.75 1.61 1.35
CA LEU A 186 -10.13 2.67 0.43
C LEU A 186 -10.81 3.82 1.19
N SER A 187 -10.58 5.05 0.73
CA SER A 187 -11.24 6.25 1.27
C SER A 187 -12.76 6.18 1.06
N VAL A 188 -13.51 6.97 1.81
CA VAL A 188 -14.97 7.07 1.65
C VAL A 188 -15.32 7.71 0.30
N GLY A 189 -14.53 8.69 -0.13
CA GLY A 189 -14.74 9.44 -1.37
C GLY A 189 -13.44 9.71 -2.11
N GLN A 190 -13.55 10.39 -3.24
CA GLN A 190 -12.46 10.87 -4.07
C GLN A 190 -12.55 12.38 -4.21
N ASP A 191 -11.48 13.10 -3.83
CA ASP A 191 -11.42 14.56 -3.86
C ASP A 191 -10.70 15.10 -5.12
N LEU A 192 -10.00 14.22 -5.85
CA LEU A 192 -9.27 14.60 -7.05
C LEU A 192 -10.19 14.57 -8.27
N SER A 193 -10.38 15.73 -8.90
CA SER A 193 -11.20 15.88 -10.11
C SER A 193 -10.66 15.16 -11.35
N THR A 194 -9.39 14.75 -11.30
CA THR A 194 -8.73 13.98 -12.36
C THR A 194 -9.06 12.48 -12.30
N CYS A 195 -9.54 12.01 -11.16
CA CYS A 195 -9.94 10.63 -10.96
C CYS A 195 -11.36 10.39 -11.49
N ALA A 196 -11.61 9.20 -12.02
CA ALA A 196 -12.94 8.78 -12.42
C ALA A 196 -13.89 8.81 -11.21
N PRO A 197 -15.15 9.30 -11.39
CA PRO A 197 -16.14 9.21 -10.34
C PRO A 197 -16.31 7.78 -9.86
N GLY A 198 -16.47 7.58 -8.56
CA GLY A 198 -16.56 6.25 -7.94
C GLY A 198 -15.23 5.59 -7.60
N THR A 199 -14.09 6.11 -8.08
CA THR A 199 -12.77 5.69 -7.59
C THR A 199 -12.53 6.24 -6.17
N ARG A 200 -11.49 5.76 -5.52
CA ARG A 200 -11.13 6.08 -4.14
C ARG A 200 -9.62 6.17 -4.02
N ASN A 201 -9.14 6.68 -2.89
CA ASN A 201 -7.72 6.62 -2.56
C ASN A 201 -7.44 5.39 -1.69
N LEU A 202 -6.39 4.65 -1.99
CA LEU A 202 -5.87 3.65 -1.07
C LEU A 202 -5.14 4.37 0.06
N LEU A 203 -5.66 4.25 1.25
CA LEU A 203 -5.14 4.86 2.47
C LEU A 203 -4.29 3.86 3.23
N ARG A 204 -3.14 4.31 3.71
CA ARG A 204 -2.32 3.63 4.72
C ARG A 204 -2.49 4.35 6.05
N ALA A 205 -2.97 3.66 7.04
CA ALA A 205 -3.12 4.18 8.39
C ALA A 205 -2.25 3.39 9.37
N VAL A 206 -1.49 4.08 10.20
CA VAL A 206 -0.72 3.48 11.29
C VAL A 206 -1.46 3.75 12.58
N GLY A 207 -1.77 2.71 13.33
CA GLY A 207 -2.55 2.81 14.54
C GLY A 207 -3.95 3.35 14.32
N ALA A 208 -4.35 4.27 15.18
CA ALA A 208 -5.65 4.92 15.11
C ALA A 208 -5.70 6.13 14.16
N SER A 209 -4.67 6.35 13.34
CA SER A 209 -4.64 7.49 12.42
C SER A 209 -5.72 7.38 11.34
N ALA A 210 -6.16 8.52 10.83
CA ALA A 210 -7.12 8.56 9.72
C ALA A 210 -6.60 7.89 8.44
N GLY A 211 -5.28 7.81 8.33
CA GLY A 211 -4.57 7.27 7.16
C GLY A 211 -4.25 8.35 6.13
N ASN A 212 -3.12 8.15 5.46
CA ASN A 212 -2.67 8.99 4.36
C ASN A 212 -2.84 8.25 3.02
N PRO A 213 -3.20 8.93 1.95
CA PRO A 213 -3.29 8.32 0.64
C PRO A 213 -1.89 7.86 0.17
N VAL A 214 -1.80 6.61 -0.23
CA VAL A 214 -0.58 6.02 -0.82
C VAL A 214 -0.76 5.73 -2.30
N LEU A 215 -2.00 5.67 -2.76
CA LEU A 215 -2.33 5.49 -4.16
C LEU A 215 -3.67 6.16 -4.46
N ASN A 216 -3.71 7.01 -5.47
CA ASN A 216 -4.90 7.74 -5.89
C ASN A 216 -5.65 7.02 -7.02
N CYS A 217 -6.92 7.36 -7.22
CA CYS A 217 -7.77 6.86 -8.30
C CYS A 217 -7.86 5.32 -8.38
N VAL A 218 -7.97 4.67 -7.24
CA VAL A 218 -8.14 3.21 -7.15
C VAL A 218 -9.60 2.85 -7.35
N ALA A 219 -9.87 1.94 -8.28
CA ALA A 219 -11.20 1.38 -8.49
C ALA A 219 -11.50 0.33 -7.41
N ASP A 220 -10.53 -0.56 -7.20
CA ASP A 220 -10.68 -1.70 -6.30
C ASP A 220 -9.33 -2.27 -5.87
N PHE A 221 -9.28 -2.90 -4.69
CA PHE A 221 -8.15 -3.72 -4.30
C PHE A 221 -8.63 -5.00 -3.61
N LYS A 222 -7.87 -6.06 -3.77
CA LYS A 222 -8.14 -7.38 -3.20
C LYS A 222 -6.89 -8.00 -2.64
N VAL A 223 -7.05 -8.88 -1.67
CA VAL A 223 -5.93 -9.60 -1.06
C VAL A 223 -6.18 -11.09 -1.18
N ARG A 224 -5.12 -11.83 -1.45
CA ARG A 224 -5.12 -13.29 -1.53
C ARG A 224 -3.89 -13.82 -0.81
N PHE A 225 -4.03 -15.04 -0.34
CA PHE A 225 -3.01 -15.75 0.42
C PHE A 225 -2.66 -17.04 -0.28
N ASP A 226 -1.38 -17.38 -0.27
CA ASP A 226 -0.90 -18.70 -0.65
C ASP A 226 -0.52 -19.44 0.63
N LEU A 227 -1.11 -20.63 0.83
CA LEU A 227 -0.97 -21.41 2.04
C LEU A 227 -0.25 -22.73 1.77
N ASP A 228 0.67 -23.06 2.66
CA ASP A 228 1.33 -24.33 2.81
C ASP A 228 0.71 -24.99 4.06
N SER A 229 -0.37 -25.74 3.86
CA SER A 229 -1.23 -26.19 4.96
C SER A 229 -0.65 -27.36 5.75
N ASP A 230 0.29 -28.11 5.19
CA ASP A 230 0.97 -29.23 5.83
C ASP A 230 2.44 -28.90 6.21
N GLU A 231 2.86 -27.65 6.00
CA GLU A 231 4.16 -27.10 6.40
C GLU A 231 5.35 -27.85 5.76
N ASN A 232 5.16 -28.43 4.58
CA ASN A 232 6.18 -29.19 3.86
C ASN A 232 7.08 -28.30 2.95
N GLY A 233 6.79 -27.00 2.87
CA GLY A 233 7.50 -26.03 2.06
C GLY A 233 6.91 -25.82 0.66
N THR A 234 5.84 -26.55 0.31
CA THR A 234 5.06 -26.38 -0.92
C THR A 234 3.74 -25.69 -0.63
N VAL A 235 3.24 -24.95 -1.61
CA VAL A 235 1.95 -24.28 -1.47
C VAL A 235 0.84 -25.18 -2.02
N GLU A 236 -0.09 -25.62 -1.18
CA GLU A 236 -1.23 -26.45 -1.58
C GLU A 236 -2.44 -25.58 -1.97
N THR A 237 -2.62 -24.45 -1.29
CA THR A 237 -3.76 -23.57 -1.54
C THR A 237 -3.29 -22.21 -2.03
N ASN A 238 -3.61 -21.91 -3.28
CA ASN A 238 -3.26 -20.65 -3.91
C ASN A 238 -4.46 -19.70 -3.97
N ASN A 239 -4.19 -18.39 -3.90
CA ASN A 239 -5.18 -17.34 -4.14
C ASN A 239 -6.44 -17.43 -3.23
N THR A 240 -6.30 -17.91 -1.99
CA THR A 240 -7.42 -17.96 -1.04
C THR A 240 -7.65 -16.63 -0.34
N THR A 241 -8.89 -16.36 0.08
CA THR A 241 -9.24 -15.26 1.00
C THR A 241 -9.28 -15.72 2.45
N ALA A 242 -9.36 -17.03 2.68
CA ALA A 242 -9.44 -17.60 4.01
C ALA A 242 -8.05 -17.68 4.62
N LEU A 243 -7.93 -17.20 5.84
CA LEU A 243 -6.74 -17.36 6.67
C LEU A 243 -6.97 -18.51 7.66
N PRO A 244 -5.89 -19.19 8.10
CA PRO A 244 -5.95 -20.11 9.23
C PRO A 244 -6.54 -19.46 10.49
N ALA A 245 -7.07 -20.31 11.39
CA ALA A 245 -7.83 -19.82 12.54
C ALA A 245 -6.96 -19.23 13.66
N THR A 246 -5.74 -19.72 13.81
CA THR A 246 -4.84 -19.31 14.90
C THR A 246 -3.68 -18.47 14.37
N THR A 247 -3.11 -17.64 15.22
CA THR A 247 -1.91 -16.85 14.89
C THR A 247 -0.72 -17.76 14.56
N ALA A 248 -0.58 -18.87 15.27
CA ALA A 248 0.47 -19.84 15.01
C ALA A 248 0.34 -20.41 13.58
N ASP A 249 -0.86 -20.90 13.22
CA ASP A 249 -1.09 -21.45 11.88
C ASP A 249 -0.90 -20.40 10.78
N ILE A 250 -1.29 -19.13 11.02
CA ILE A 250 -1.03 -18.05 10.06
C ILE A 250 0.47 -17.86 9.84
N ILE A 251 1.26 -17.85 10.91
CA ILE A 251 2.71 -17.68 10.84
C ILE A 251 3.38 -18.87 10.12
N ASP A 252 2.88 -20.06 10.36
CA ASP A 252 3.49 -21.30 9.84
C ASP A 252 3.06 -21.60 8.40
N GLN A 253 1.83 -21.28 8.03
CA GLN A 253 1.24 -21.72 6.77
C GLN A 253 1.18 -20.65 5.67
N VAL A 254 1.10 -19.35 6.00
CA VAL A 254 1.04 -18.31 4.98
C VAL A 254 2.39 -18.11 4.34
N ARG A 255 2.55 -18.41 3.06
CA ARG A 255 3.79 -18.23 2.30
C ARG A 255 3.87 -16.92 1.55
N ASN A 256 2.76 -16.49 0.97
CA ASN A 256 2.67 -15.23 0.25
C ASN A 256 1.40 -14.47 0.65
N VAL A 257 1.53 -13.16 0.62
CA VAL A 257 0.39 -12.22 0.68
C VAL A 257 0.39 -11.42 -0.61
N ASP A 258 -0.61 -11.64 -1.44
CA ASP A 258 -0.75 -11.00 -2.74
C ASP A 258 -1.81 -9.91 -2.68
N VAL A 259 -1.41 -8.70 -3.01
CA VAL A 259 -2.31 -7.54 -3.10
C VAL A 259 -2.53 -7.19 -4.55
N TYR A 260 -3.77 -7.26 -4.99
CA TYR A 260 -4.22 -6.94 -6.34
C TYR A 260 -4.90 -5.58 -6.34
N ILE A 261 -4.53 -4.72 -7.27
CA ILE A 261 -5.03 -3.35 -7.35
C ILE A 261 -5.44 -3.02 -8.78
N LEU A 262 -6.63 -2.44 -8.94
CA LEU A 262 -7.07 -1.82 -10.18
C LEU A 262 -7.04 -0.31 -10.02
N VAL A 263 -6.19 0.37 -10.79
CA VAL A 263 -5.95 1.82 -10.68
C VAL A 263 -6.09 2.51 -12.03
N GLN A 264 -6.63 3.71 -12.02
CA GLN A 264 -6.65 4.58 -13.18
C GLN A 264 -5.24 5.12 -13.47
N VAL A 265 -4.82 5.09 -14.74
CA VAL A 265 -3.49 5.55 -15.19
C VAL A 265 -3.52 6.73 -16.15
N GLY A 266 -4.68 7.12 -16.63
CA GLY A 266 -4.84 8.23 -17.58
C GLY A 266 -6.12 9.01 -17.33
N LEU A 267 -6.19 10.19 -17.96
CA LEU A 267 -7.36 11.07 -17.90
C LEU A 267 -8.46 10.57 -18.85
N ARG A 268 -9.71 10.97 -18.56
CA ARG A 268 -10.81 10.82 -19.48
C ARG A 268 -10.49 11.52 -20.81
N ARG A 269 -10.71 10.87 -21.93
CA ARG A 269 -10.59 11.49 -23.25
C ARG A 269 -11.96 11.77 -23.81
N ILE A 270 -12.15 13.03 -24.17
CA ILE A 270 -13.30 13.51 -24.92
C ILE A 270 -12.81 13.80 -26.34
N GLU A 271 -13.46 13.27 -27.36
CA GLU A 271 -13.16 13.59 -28.74
C GLU A 271 -13.56 15.03 -29.09
N ALA A 272 -12.96 15.58 -30.13
CA ALA A 272 -13.29 16.94 -30.60
C ALA A 272 -14.77 17.07 -31.03
N SER A 273 -15.45 15.97 -31.30
CA SER A 273 -16.91 15.88 -31.54
C SER A 273 -17.77 16.03 -30.28
N GLY A 274 -17.15 16.09 -29.08
CA GLY A 274 -17.84 16.09 -27.80
C GLY A 274 -18.29 14.70 -27.35
N SER A 275 -18.01 13.65 -28.12
CA SER A 275 -18.33 12.28 -27.75
C SER A 275 -17.20 11.66 -26.92
N ASP A 276 -17.55 10.80 -25.96
CA ASP A 276 -16.60 10.03 -25.18
C ASP A 276 -15.96 8.93 -26.04
N ARG A 277 -14.65 8.80 -25.92
CA ARG A 277 -13.93 7.70 -26.53
C ARG A 277 -13.67 6.60 -25.52
N ALA A 278 -14.13 5.39 -25.82
CA ALA A 278 -13.76 4.22 -25.04
C ALA A 278 -12.23 3.98 -25.14
N LEU A 279 -11.54 4.07 -24.03
CA LEU A 279 -10.08 3.93 -23.95
C LEU A 279 -9.65 2.57 -23.42
N PHE A 280 -10.53 1.93 -22.65
CA PHE A 280 -10.25 0.65 -22.03
C PHE A 280 -11.06 -0.46 -22.69
N SER A 281 -10.36 -1.39 -23.27
CA SER A 281 -10.90 -2.64 -23.81
C SER A 281 -10.25 -3.87 -23.14
N GLY A 282 -9.49 -3.63 -22.05
CA GLY A 282 -8.77 -4.69 -21.36
C GLY A 282 -9.65 -5.46 -20.35
N THR A 283 -9.04 -6.40 -19.68
CA THR A 283 -9.70 -7.19 -18.64
C THR A 283 -9.63 -6.51 -17.29
N THR A 284 -10.71 -6.60 -16.52
CA THR A 284 -10.75 -6.24 -15.09
C THR A 284 -10.41 -7.44 -14.19
N THR A 285 -9.75 -8.45 -14.76
CA THR A 285 -9.36 -9.67 -14.06
C THR A 285 -7.84 -9.82 -14.11
N LEU A 286 -7.22 -10.17 -13.00
CA LEU A 286 -5.80 -10.51 -12.92
C LEU A 286 -5.65 -11.80 -12.11
N ASP A 287 -4.93 -12.78 -12.66
CA ASP A 287 -4.75 -14.11 -12.06
C ASP A 287 -6.09 -14.81 -11.66
N GLY A 288 -7.14 -14.61 -12.46
CA GLY A 288 -8.47 -15.14 -12.18
C GLY A 288 -9.30 -14.31 -11.16
N ILE A 289 -8.73 -13.24 -10.61
CA ILE A 289 -9.38 -12.40 -9.62
C ILE A 289 -10.04 -11.22 -10.32
N ALA A 290 -11.37 -11.16 -10.29
CA ALA A 290 -12.14 -10.07 -10.86
C ALA A 290 -12.25 -8.91 -9.89
N PHE A 291 -12.05 -7.67 -10.39
CA PHE A 291 -12.25 -6.44 -9.63
C PHE A 291 -13.70 -5.96 -9.74
N ASP A 292 -14.15 -5.30 -8.68
CA ASP A 292 -15.45 -4.65 -8.66
C ASP A 292 -15.35 -3.25 -9.28
N THR A 293 -16.05 -3.05 -10.39
CA THR A 293 -16.10 -1.79 -11.14
C THR A 293 -17.51 -1.21 -11.23
N ALA A 294 -18.49 -1.86 -10.59
CA ALA A 294 -19.91 -1.49 -10.71
C ALA A 294 -20.23 -0.07 -10.22
N GLY A 295 -19.41 0.46 -9.29
CA GLY A 295 -19.57 1.82 -8.76
C GLY A 295 -18.91 2.93 -9.60
N ILE A 296 -18.33 2.63 -10.77
CA ILE A 296 -17.59 3.59 -11.58
C ILE A 296 -18.35 3.84 -12.87
N PRO A 297 -19.06 4.99 -12.99
CA PRO A 297 -19.71 5.36 -14.23
C PRO A 297 -18.68 5.60 -15.34
N ASP A 298 -19.07 5.31 -16.57
CA ASP A 298 -18.22 5.51 -17.76
C ASP A 298 -16.83 4.85 -17.67
N PHE A 299 -16.74 3.71 -16.98
CA PHE A 299 -15.50 2.99 -16.73
C PHE A 299 -14.61 2.88 -17.97
N ASN A 300 -15.18 2.58 -19.13
CA ASN A 300 -14.44 2.38 -20.38
C ASN A 300 -13.83 3.68 -20.96
N ASN A 301 -14.22 4.85 -20.46
CA ASN A 301 -13.72 6.14 -20.95
C ASN A 301 -12.39 6.56 -20.27
N TYR A 302 -11.89 5.73 -19.38
CA TYR A 302 -10.63 5.93 -18.67
C TYR A 302 -9.64 4.81 -18.99
N GLN A 303 -8.37 5.06 -18.73
CA GLN A 303 -7.34 4.03 -18.81
C GLN A 303 -7.10 3.39 -17.46
N TRP A 304 -7.13 2.07 -17.42
CA TRP A 304 -6.94 1.28 -16.20
C TRP A 304 -5.72 0.40 -16.30
N LYS A 305 -5.12 0.13 -15.16
CA LYS A 305 -4.03 -0.83 -15.02
C LYS A 305 -4.30 -1.73 -13.83
N THR A 306 -4.16 -3.02 -14.05
CA THR A 306 -4.13 -4.01 -12.98
C THR A 306 -2.70 -4.20 -12.49
N MET A 307 -2.51 -4.32 -11.19
CA MET A 307 -1.21 -4.53 -10.56
C MET A 307 -1.33 -5.62 -9.50
N LYS A 308 -0.28 -6.41 -9.36
CA LYS A 308 -0.10 -7.38 -8.29
C LYS A 308 1.18 -7.04 -7.54
N LEU A 309 1.09 -6.99 -6.22
CA LEU A 309 2.22 -6.96 -5.32
C LEU A 309 2.20 -8.23 -4.50
N SER A 310 3.30 -8.95 -4.54
CA SER A 310 3.50 -10.14 -3.70
C SER A 310 4.48 -9.79 -2.59
N GLY A 311 4.11 -10.07 -1.36
CA GLY A 311 4.95 -9.98 -0.19
C GLY A 311 5.17 -11.35 0.41
N LYS A 312 6.44 -11.72 0.60
CA LYS A 312 6.82 -12.89 1.38
C LYS A 312 7.25 -12.42 2.76
N PRO A 313 6.52 -12.75 3.81
CA PRO A 313 6.85 -12.31 5.15
C PRO A 313 8.23 -12.83 5.60
N MET A 314 9.16 -11.94 5.90
CA MET A 314 10.54 -12.33 6.29
C MET A 314 10.64 -12.97 7.67
N GLY A 315 9.66 -12.73 8.52
CA GLY A 315 9.67 -13.20 9.90
C GLY A 315 9.15 -14.63 10.13
N TRP A 316 8.75 -15.34 9.07
CA TRP A 316 8.03 -16.61 9.15
C TRP A 316 8.83 -17.81 8.66
N GLN A 317 10.13 -17.65 8.48
CA GLN A 317 11.06 -18.74 8.11
C GLN A 317 11.89 -19.21 9.28
#